data_39835299f4ddc364766d8d214ff39dcc
#
_entry.id   39835299f4ddc364766d8d214ff39dcc
#
_cell.length_a   1.000
_cell.length_b   1.000
_cell.length_c   1.000
_cell.angle_alpha   90.00
_cell.angle_beta   90.00
_cell.angle_gamma   90.00
#
_symmetry.space_group_name_H-M   'P 1'
#
loop_
_entity.id
_entity.type
_entity.pdbx_description
1 polymer ?
#
loop_
_entity_poly.entity_id
_entity_poly.type
_entity_poly.pdbx_seq_one_letter_code
_entity_poly.pdbx_strand_id
1 'polypeptide(L)'
;MSFFENTRKPVGLGGKIMVAMMNVGHSAVARWGLQFLNAAPDAKVLDCGCGGGANIKRLLKKYPQGIVKGIDYSPVSVEKSKKVNEAAIAEGRCAVLQGSVADMVFADDWFDTITAFETVYFWPDLLQCFREVYRVLKP
;
A
#
# COMPACT_ATOMS: atom_id res chain seq x y z
N MET A 1 -2.23 -21.65 -9.86
CA MET A 1 -1.19 -20.62 -9.66
C MET A 1 -0.11 -21.15 -8.74
N SER A 2 1.15 -20.97 -9.11
CA SER A 2 2.29 -21.42 -8.29
C SER A 2 2.48 -20.54 -7.05
N PHE A 3 3.30 -21.02 -6.10
CA PHE A 3 3.66 -20.25 -4.91
C PHE A 3 4.27 -18.86 -5.26
N PHE A 4 5.18 -18.83 -6.24
CA PHE A 4 5.84 -17.58 -6.66
C PHE A 4 4.87 -16.59 -7.32
N GLU A 5 3.94 -17.09 -8.13
CA GLU A 5 2.90 -16.27 -8.74
C GLU A 5 1.98 -15.67 -7.68
N ASN A 6 1.61 -16.43 -6.65
CA ASN A 6 0.82 -15.93 -5.52
C ASN A 6 1.58 -14.89 -4.68
N THR A 7 2.92 -14.95 -4.64
CA THR A 7 3.72 -13.90 -3.98
C THR A 7 3.58 -12.58 -4.72
N ARG A 8 3.57 -12.62 -6.05
CA ARG A 8 3.44 -11.43 -6.91
C ARG A 8 2.00 -10.89 -6.95
N LYS A 9 1.03 -11.77 -7.15
CA LYS A 9 -0.39 -11.42 -7.24
C LYS A 9 -1.25 -12.48 -6.53
N PRO A 10 -1.42 -12.36 -5.20
CA PRO A 10 -2.17 -13.35 -4.44
C PRO A 10 -3.61 -13.52 -4.92
N VAL A 11 -4.03 -14.77 -5.12
CA VAL A 11 -5.39 -15.13 -5.52
C VAL A 11 -5.86 -16.41 -4.78
N GLY A 12 -7.18 -16.52 -4.57
CA GLY A 12 -7.82 -17.69 -3.96
C GLY A 12 -7.41 -17.92 -2.50
N LEU A 13 -7.63 -19.13 -1.99
CA LEU A 13 -7.32 -19.49 -0.60
C LEU A 13 -5.81 -19.47 -0.33
N GLY A 14 -5.01 -20.01 -1.25
CA GLY A 14 -3.55 -19.95 -1.16
C GLY A 14 -3.03 -18.52 -1.13
N GLY A 15 -3.66 -17.62 -1.91
CA GLY A 15 -3.35 -16.21 -1.90
C GLY A 15 -3.69 -15.53 -0.57
N LYS A 16 -4.82 -15.88 0.05
CA LYS A 16 -5.19 -15.36 1.37
C LYS A 16 -4.20 -15.75 2.47
N ILE A 17 -3.75 -17.00 2.47
CA ILE A 17 -2.72 -17.48 3.39
C ILE A 17 -1.40 -16.75 3.15
N MET A 18 -1.00 -16.59 1.90
CA MET A 18 0.22 -15.88 1.51
C MET A 18 0.20 -14.43 2.01
N VAL A 19 -0.90 -13.71 1.82
CA VAL A 19 -1.05 -12.32 2.29
C VAL A 19 -0.93 -12.23 3.82
N ALA A 20 -1.54 -13.16 4.55
CA ALA A 20 -1.42 -13.22 6.01
C ALA A 20 0.02 -13.45 6.46
N MET A 21 0.75 -14.37 5.82
CA MET A 21 2.16 -14.65 6.09
C MET A 21 3.06 -13.44 5.77
N MET A 22 2.81 -12.75 4.67
CA MET A 22 3.54 -11.53 4.29
C MET A 22 3.34 -10.42 5.33
N ASN A 23 2.11 -10.22 5.82
CA ASN A 23 1.83 -9.24 6.87
C ASN A 23 2.64 -9.50 8.15
N VAL A 24 2.81 -10.75 8.55
CA VAL A 24 3.60 -11.15 9.72
C VAL A 24 5.10 -11.03 9.43
N GLY A 25 5.57 -11.60 8.32
CA GLY A 25 6.99 -11.68 7.98
C GLY A 25 7.66 -10.32 7.73
N HIS A 26 6.90 -9.35 7.22
CA HIS A 26 7.44 -8.02 6.85
C HIS A 26 7.26 -6.95 7.94
N SER A 27 6.66 -7.30 9.09
CA SER A 27 6.31 -6.30 10.11
C SER A 27 7.53 -5.59 10.73
N ALA A 28 8.63 -6.31 10.93
CA ALA A 28 9.85 -5.75 11.50
C ALA A 28 10.51 -4.73 10.55
N VAL A 29 10.59 -5.07 9.26
CA VAL A 29 11.14 -4.20 8.21
C VAL A 29 10.29 -2.94 8.06
N ALA A 30 8.97 -3.09 8.04
CA ALA A 30 8.05 -1.96 7.94
C ALA A 30 8.20 -1.01 9.14
N ARG A 31 8.23 -1.52 10.35
CA ARG A 31 8.42 -0.71 11.56
C ARG A 31 9.76 0.04 11.54
N TRP A 32 10.80 -0.61 11.08
CA TRP A 32 12.11 0.05 10.91
C TRP A 32 12.03 1.17 9.86
N GLY A 33 11.45 0.91 8.70
CA GLY A 33 11.34 1.88 7.61
C GLY A 33 10.50 3.11 7.97
N LEU A 34 9.43 2.92 8.74
CA LEU A 34 8.54 4.00 9.16
C LEU A 34 9.25 5.09 9.98
N GLN A 35 10.36 4.77 10.64
CA GLN A 35 11.15 5.75 11.43
C GLN A 35 11.71 6.88 10.57
N PHE A 36 11.90 6.65 9.28
CA PHE A 36 12.52 7.62 8.37
C PHE A 36 11.50 8.58 7.72
N LEU A 37 10.22 8.40 7.99
CA LEU A 37 9.17 9.26 7.46
C LEU A 37 8.99 10.49 8.35
N ASN A 38 9.07 11.68 7.76
CA ASN A 38 9.07 12.96 8.48
C ASN A 38 7.90 13.88 8.08
N ALA A 39 6.88 13.37 7.43
CA ALA A 39 5.71 14.18 7.04
C ALA A 39 4.91 14.63 8.28
N ALA A 40 4.12 15.68 8.12
CA ALA A 40 3.28 16.23 9.19
C ALA A 40 2.17 15.26 9.63
N PRO A 41 1.61 15.40 10.84
CA PRO A 41 0.57 14.48 11.34
C PRO A 41 -0.69 14.38 10.49
N ASP A 42 -0.97 15.40 9.67
CA ASP A 42 -2.11 15.47 8.76
C ASP A 42 -1.76 15.06 7.32
N ALA A 43 -0.62 14.42 7.12
CA ALA A 43 -0.11 14.05 5.79
C ALA A 43 -1.10 13.17 5.00
N LYS A 44 -1.08 13.37 3.68
CA LYS A 44 -1.73 12.49 2.71
C LYS A 44 -0.70 11.48 2.22
N VAL A 45 -0.95 10.21 2.50
CA VAL A 45 0.02 9.12 2.30
C VAL A 45 -0.54 8.09 1.33
N LEU A 46 0.30 7.60 0.43
CA LEU A 46 0.00 6.48 -0.44
C LEU A 46 0.93 5.32 -0.14
N ASP A 47 0.38 4.13 0.06
CA ASP A 47 1.14 2.89 0.14
C ASP A 47 0.97 2.10 -1.17
N CYS A 48 2.03 2.04 -1.96
CA CYS A 48 2.06 1.34 -3.23
C CYS A 48 2.38 -0.15 -3.02
N GLY A 49 1.51 -1.03 -3.53
CA GLY A 49 1.63 -2.46 -3.25
C GLY A 49 1.29 -2.75 -1.79
N CYS A 50 0.14 -2.30 -1.34
CA CYS A 50 -0.23 -2.28 0.08
C CYS A 50 -0.49 -3.67 0.68
N GLY A 51 -0.55 -4.72 -0.13
CA GLY A 51 -0.75 -6.08 0.32
C GLY A 51 -1.98 -6.24 1.21
N GLY A 52 -1.84 -6.93 2.33
CA GLY A 52 -2.93 -7.19 3.26
C GLY A 52 -3.32 -6.03 4.18
N GLY A 53 -2.71 -4.86 4.02
CA GLY A 53 -3.12 -3.64 4.70
C GLY A 53 -2.50 -3.38 6.07
N ALA A 54 -1.56 -4.20 6.52
CA ALA A 54 -0.90 -4.01 7.80
C ALA A 54 -0.09 -2.70 7.84
N ASN A 55 0.57 -2.34 6.76
CA ASN A 55 1.34 -1.10 6.65
C ASN A 55 0.43 0.12 6.58
N ILE A 56 -0.71 0.02 5.91
CA ILE A 56 -1.75 1.07 5.94
C ILE A 56 -2.17 1.34 7.38
N LYS A 57 -2.42 0.29 8.15
CA LYS A 57 -2.80 0.41 9.57
C LYS A 57 -1.71 1.14 10.38
N ARG A 58 -0.45 0.82 10.15
CA ARG A 58 0.69 1.50 10.80
C ARG A 58 0.80 2.97 10.40
N LEU A 59 0.58 3.27 9.11
CA LEU A 59 0.59 4.65 8.59
C LEU A 59 -0.57 5.48 9.17
N LEU A 60 -1.75 4.90 9.30
CA LEU A 60 -2.90 5.56 9.92
C LEU A 60 -2.62 5.91 11.39
N LYS A 61 -1.90 5.07 12.10
CA LYS A 61 -1.47 5.33 13.47
C LYS A 61 -0.40 6.41 13.55
N LYS A 62 0.55 6.39 12.61
CA LYS A 62 1.64 7.39 12.54
C LYS A 62 1.12 8.77 12.18
N TYR A 63 0.12 8.85 11.32
CA TYR A 63 -0.49 10.10 10.85
C TYR A 63 -1.95 10.19 11.32
N PRO A 64 -2.19 10.47 12.60
CA PRO A 64 -3.53 10.34 13.20
C PRO A 64 -4.56 11.32 12.65
N GLN A 65 -4.12 12.40 12.01
CA GLN A 65 -4.98 13.41 11.37
C GLN A 65 -4.89 13.32 9.84
N GLY A 66 -4.14 12.35 9.32
CA GLY A 66 -3.88 12.19 7.91
C GLY A 66 -4.88 11.29 7.19
N ILE A 67 -4.69 11.21 5.87
CA ILE A 67 -5.41 10.31 4.99
C ILE A 67 -4.40 9.32 4.42
N VAL A 68 -4.70 8.04 4.49
CA VAL A 68 -3.86 6.98 3.93
C VAL A 68 -4.64 6.25 2.84
N LYS A 69 -4.08 6.24 1.64
CA LYS A 69 -4.59 5.44 0.53
C LYS A 69 -3.64 4.30 0.22
N GLY A 70 -4.17 3.19 -0.22
CA GLY A 70 -3.40 2.04 -0.68
C GLY A 70 -3.80 1.63 -2.08
N ILE A 71 -2.85 1.10 -2.83
CA ILE A 71 -3.09 0.52 -4.15
C ILE A 71 -2.38 -0.83 -4.23
N ASP A 72 -3.09 -1.82 -4.74
CA ASP A 72 -2.55 -3.13 -5.04
C ASP A 72 -3.30 -3.71 -6.24
N TYR A 73 -2.61 -4.44 -7.10
CA TYR A 73 -3.28 -5.02 -8.25
C TYR A 73 -3.92 -6.38 -7.98
N SER A 74 -3.66 -6.99 -6.81
CA SER A 74 -4.27 -8.23 -6.37
C SER A 74 -5.63 -7.98 -5.69
N PRO A 75 -6.73 -8.52 -6.21
CA PRO A 75 -8.05 -8.38 -5.57
C PRO A 75 -8.10 -9.00 -4.18
N VAL A 76 -7.34 -10.07 -3.92
CA VAL A 76 -7.25 -10.71 -2.59
C VAL A 76 -6.58 -9.76 -1.60
N SER A 77 -5.50 -9.10 -1.99
CA SER A 77 -4.81 -8.10 -1.17
C SER A 77 -5.71 -6.91 -0.85
N VAL A 78 -6.40 -6.37 -1.84
CA VAL A 78 -7.32 -5.24 -1.67
C VAL A 78 -8.46 -5.59 -0.71
N GLU A 79 -9.08 -6.76 -0.86
CA GLU A 79 -10.15 -7.23 0.03
C GLU A 79 -9.67 -7.33 1.48
N LYS A 80 -8.52 -7.96 1.70
CA LYS A 80 -7.90 -8.11 3.02
C LYS A 80 -7.55 -6.75 3.62
N SER A 81 -6.97 -5.87 2.83
CA SER A 81 -6.57 -4.53 3.25
C SER A 81 -7.77 -3.68 3.68
N LYS A 82 -8.87 -3.76 2.93
CA LYS A 82 -10.13 -3.07 3.29
C LYS A 82 -10.70 -3.58 4.61
N LYS A 83 -10.67 -4.90 4.83
CA LYS A 83 -11.18 -5.52 6.04
C LYS A 83 -10.37 -5.10 7.26
N VAL A 84 -9.05 -5.14 7.16
CA VAL A 84 -8.13 -4.76 8.24
C VAL A 84 -8.30 -3.29 8.63
N ASN A 85 -8.63 -2.42 7.67
CA ASN A 85 -8.71 -0.98 7.87
C ASN A 85 -10.15 -0.44 7.78
N GLU A 86 -11.16 -1.27 7.99
CA GLU A 86 -12.56 -0.91 7.78
C GLU A 86 -13.02 0.29 8.62
N ALA A 87 -12.54 0.42 9.86
CA ALA A 87 -12.88 1.54 10.72
C ALA A 87 -12.38 2.89 10.14
N ALA A 88 -11.14 2.93 9.69
CA ALA A 88 -10.58 4.14 9.08
C ALA A 88 -11.25 4.47 7.74
N ILE A 89 -11.66 3.46 6.98
CA ILE A 89 -12.43 3.65 5.74
C ILE A 89 -13.78 4.29 6.07
N ALA A 90 -14.47 3.80 7.09
CA ALA A 90 -15.75 4.36 7.54
C ALA A 90 -15.61 5.82 8.02
N GLU A 91 -14.49 6.15 8.63
CA GLU A 91 -14.17 7.53 9.07
C GLU A 91 -13.75 8.47 7.92
N GLY A 92 -13.58 7.97 6.72
CA GLY A 92 -13.10 8.76 5.58
C GLY A 92 -11.60 9.02 5.56
N ARG A 93 -10.82 8.32 6.38
CA ARG A 93 -9.36 8.49 6.50
C ARG A 93 -8.57 7.47 5.69
N CYS A 94 -9.23 6.49 5.10
CA CYS A 94 -8.55 5.43 4.35
C CYS A 94 -9.35 5.08 3.10
N ALA A 95 -8.63 4.78 2.03
CA ALA A 95 -9.20 4.16 0.83
C ALA A 95 -8.21 3.15 0.27
N VAL A 96 -8.69 2.02 -0.18
CA VAL A 96 -7.87 0.98 -0.80
C VAL A 96 -8.45 0.68 -2.18
N LEU A 97 -7.61 0.73 -3.20
CA LEU A 97 -8.02 0.56 -4.60
C LEU A 97 -7.24 -0.57 -5.24
N GLN A 98 -7.93 -1.32 -6.10
CA GLN A 98 -7.27 -2.26 -6.99
C GLN A 98 -6.76 -1.47 -8.21
N GLY A 99 -5.49 -1.64 -8.53
CA GLY A 99 -4.90 -0.99 -9.71
C GLY A 99 -3.41 -1.20 -9.79
N SER A 100 -2.83 -0.69 -10.86
CA SER A 100 -1.40 -0.75 -11.13
C SER A 100 -0.70 0.54 -10.74
N VAL A 101 0.49 0.43 -10.16
CA VAL A 101 1.36 1.58 -9.89
C VAL A 101 1.79 2.26 -11.21
N ALA A 102 1.78 1.54 -12.32
CA ALA A 102 2.12 2.09 -13.64
C ALA A 102 1.06 3.01 -14.23
N ASP A 103 -0.16 3.00 -13.69
CA ASP A 103 -1.28 3.81 -14.19
C ASP A 103 -2.27 4.06 -13.03
N MET A 104 -1.97 5.06 -12.22
CA MET A 104 -2.75 5.37 -11.03
C MET A 104 -3.82 6.41 -11.30
N VAL A 105 -5.00 6.22 -10.70
CA VAL A 105 -6.16 7.12 -10.86
C VAL A 105 -6.08 8.40 -10.03
N PHE A 106 -5.02 8.56 -9.25
CA PHE A 106 -4.87 9.72 -8.36
C PHE A 106 -4.47 10.98 -9.13
N ALA A 107 -4.85 12.13 -8.58
CA ALA A 107 -4.47 13.44 -9.13
C ALA A 107 -2.96 13.69 -9.00
N ASP A 108 -2.44 14.57 -9.85
CA ASP A 108 -1.07 15.08 -9.74
C ASP A 108 -0.88 15.80 -8.38
N ASP A 109 0.33 15.74 -7.86
CA ASP A 109 0.75 16.53 -6.69
C ASP A 109 -0.19 16.41 -5.48
N TRP A 110 -0.70 15.20 -5.21
CA TRP A 110 -1.70 15.01 -4.17
C TRP A 110 -1.12 14.48 -2.86
N PHE A 111 -0.11 13.60 -2.93
CA PHE A 111 0.44 12.94 -1.75
C PHE A 111 1.67 13.67 -1.18
N ASP A 112 1.73 13.78 0.15
CA ASP A 112 2.89 14.31 0.86
C ASP A 112 4.00 13.27 1.01
N THR A 113 3.64 12.00 1.10
CA THR A 113 4.54 10.87 1.27
C THR A 113 4.01 9.65 0.54
N ILE A 114 4.92 8.89 -0.07
CA ILE A 114 4.60 7.62 -0.72
C ILE A 114 5.53 6.55 -0.17
N THR A 115 4.96 5.39 0.17
CA THR A 115 5.71 4.23 0.64
C THR A 115 5.55 3.06 -0.32
N ALA A 116 6.56 2.21 -0.37
CA ALA A 116 6.54 0.95 -1.10
C ALA A 116 7.40 -0.05 -0.31
N PHE A 117 6.75 -0.87 0.51
CA PHE A 117 7.42 -1.83 1.38
C PHE A 117 7.54 -3.19 0.69
N GLU A 118 8.76 -3.56 0.31
CA GLU A 118 9.10 -4.87 -0.28
C GLU A 118 8.21 -5.26 -1.46
N THR A 119 7.92 -4.31 -2.35
CA THR A 119 7.01 -4.50 -3.48
C THR A 119 7.56 -4.01 -4.82
N VAL A 120 8.55 -3.11 -4.82
CA VAL A 120 9.09 -2.47 -6.03
C VAL A 120 9.57 -3.51 -7.05
N TYR A 121 10.19 -4.59 -6.60
CA TYR A 121 10.69 -5.66 -7.48
C TYR A 121 9.59 -6.49 -8.15
N PHE A 122 8.33 -6.32 -7.75
CA PHE A 122 7.18 -6.94 -8.40
C PHE A 122 6.48 -6.01 -9.41
N TRP A 123 6.89 -4.75 -9.47
CA TRP A 123 6.24 -3.78 -10.34
C TRP A 123 6.47 -4.13 -11.83
N PRO A 124 5.43 -3.98 -12.69
CA PRO A 124 5.64 -4.02 -14.14
C PRO A 124 6.47 -2.81 -14.53
N ASP A 125 6.84 -2.58 -15.72
CA ASP A 125 7.54 -1.38 -16.22
C ASP A 125 8.01 -0.41 -15.11
N LEU A 126 9.18 -0.67 -14.54
CA LEU A 126 9.69 0.04 -13.36
C LEU A 126 9.80 1.57 -13.60
N LEU A 127 10.25 1.96 -14.79
CA LEU A 127 10.39 3.38 -15.14
C LEU A 127 9.01 4.08 -15.15
N GLN A 128 8.01 3.46 -15.75
CA GLN A 128 6.66 4.00 -15.79
C GLN A 128 6.05 4.08 -14.38
N CYS A 129 6.28 3.10 -13.54
CA CYS A 129 5.84 3.13 -12.15
C CYS A 129 6.45 4.32 -11.39
N PHE A 130 7.74 4.57 -11.54
CA PHE A 130 8.38 5.72 -10.92
C PHE A 130 7.91 7.06 -11.51
N ARG A 131 7.58 7.12 -12.79
CA ARG A 131 6.94 8.30 -13.38
C ARG A 131 5.59 8.61 -12.74
N GLU A 132 4.77 7.59 -12.51
CA GLU A 132 3.49 7.73 -11.83
C GLU A 132 3.66 8.16 -10.35
N VAL A 133 4.62 7.55 -9.64
CA VAL A 133 4.94 7.96 -8.27
C VAL A 133 5.35 9.44 -8.23
N TYR A 134 6.23 9.86 -9.14
CA TYR A 134 6.65 11.25 -9.25
C TYR A 134 5.47 12.19 -9.54
N ARG A 135 4.57 11.78 -10.45
CA ARG A 135 3.41 12.58 -10.83
C ARG A 135 2.48 12.86 -9.65
N VAL A 136 2.17 11.85 -8.85
CA VAL A 136 1.19 11.95 -7.74
C VAL A 136 1.81 12.48 -6.45
N LEU A 137 3.12 12.50 -6.33
CA LEU A 137 3.85 13.05 -5.18
C LEU A 137 4.01 14.56 -5.33
N LYS A 138 3.74 15.31 -4.28
CA LYS A 138 3.99 16.76 -4.24
C LYS A 138 5.49 17.05 -4.38
N PRO A 139 5.85 18.18 -5.01
CA PRO A 139 7.24 18.63 -5.09
C PRO A 139 7.88 18.81 -3.72
#